data_6db8213fac3fed86a1d8f6d40f5f6ed3
#
_entry.id   6db8213fac3fed86a1d8f6d40f5f6ed3
#
_cell.length_a   1.000
_cell.length_b   1.000
_cell.length_c   1.000
_cell.angle_alpha   90.00
_cell.angle_beta   90.00
_cell.angle_gamma   90.00
#
_symmetry.space_group_name_H-M   'P 1'
#
loop_
_entity.id
_entity.type
_entity.pdbx_description
1 polymer ?
#
loop_
_entity_poly.entity_id
_entity_poly.type
_entity_poly.pdbx_seq_one_letter_code
_entity_poly.pdbx_strand_id
1 'polypeptide(L)'
;LWSHRYCGKPVPTFAHDAPIQEGTLPKLDLDTIPQTNATGYPPEYAGVVKERWYRRLAPASGISDFGFSHVTLKPGAWSSQRHWHAGEDEFVVMLSGEAVLVDDNGEAAMRPGDIAAFPKNDGNGHVLINRSDADCVFVAVGRPSTTACHYPDIDMHLFEGANEQRRKDGSSF
;
A
#
# COMPACT_ATOMS: atom_id res chain seq x y z
N LEU A 1 1.97 1.87 -0.52
CA LEU A 1 1.12 0.93 0.25
C LEU A 1 1.92 0.08 1.23
N TRP A 2 3.22 -0.13 1.03
CA TRP A 2 4.07 -1.01 1.85
C TRP A 2 4.95 -0.26 2.85
N SER A 3 5.24 1.02 2.65
CA SER A 3 6.12 1.82 3.51
C SER A 3 5.55 2.07 4.91
N HIS A 4 4.33 1.61 5.20
CA HIS A 4 3.72 1.83 6.51
C HIS A 4 4.00 0.63 7.42
N ARG A 5 5.23 0.56 7.95
CA ARG A 5 5.46 -0.18 9.18
C ARG A 5 4.64 0.50 10.28
N TYR A 6 3.87 -0.30 10.99
CA TYR A 6 3.15 0.16 12.17
C TYR A 6 4.08 0.88 13.13
N CYS A 7 3.89 2.18 13.30
CA CYS A 7 4.45 2.91 14.42
C CYS A 7 3.66 2.52 15.67
N GLY A 8 4.28 1.87 16.66
CA GLY A 8 3.83 1.95 18.02
C GLY A 8 3.39 0.69 18.76
N LYS A 9 3.42 -0.52 18.16
CA LYS A 9 3.43 -1.79 18.93
C LYS A 9 4.23 -2.82 18.17
N PRO A 10 5.03 -3.68 18.84
CA PRO A 10 5.64 -4.81 18.15
C PRO A 10 4.50 -5.59 17.49
N VAL A 11 4.56 -5.70 16.17
CA VAL A 11 3.75 -6.69 15.46
C VAL A 11 4.03 -7.99 16.17
N PRO A 12 3.01 -8.76 16.63
CA PRO A 12 3.29 -10.09 17.13
C PRO A 12 4.17 -10.75 16.10
N THR A 13 5.34 -11.20 16.50
CA THR A 13 6.15 -12.14 15.71
C THR A 13 5.26 -13.34 15.50
N PHE A 14 4.54 -13.34 14.38
CA PHE A 14 3.91 -14.57 13.92
C PHE A 14 5.06 -15.52 13.70
N ALA A 15 5.08 -16.58 14.49
CA ALA A 15 6.07 -17.62 14.38
C ALA A 15 6.21 -17.99 12.90
N HIS A 16 7.45 -18.00 12.40
CA HIS A 16 7.81 -18.39 11.03
C HIS A 16 7.48 -19.89 10.73
N ASP A 17 6.79 -20.56 11.62
CA ASP A 17 6.53 -21.98 11.64
C ASP A 17 5.03 -22.33 11.66
N ALA A 18 4.18 -21.61 10.94
CA ALA A 18 2.89 -22.17 10.63
C ALA A 18 3.13 -23.28 9.57
N PRO A 19 3.04 -24.57 9.91
CA PRO A 19 3.20 -25.62 8.92
C PRO A 19 2.11 -25.43 7.87
N ILE A 20 2.50 -25.50 6.59
CA ILE A 20 1.53 -25.69 5.50
C ILE A 20 0.78 -26.97 5.87
N GLN A 21 -0.49 -26.85 6.24
CA GLN A 21 -1.31 -28.03 6.54
C GLN A 21 -1.33 -28.90 5.29
N GLU A 22 -0.80 -30.12 5.43
CA GLU A 22 -0.90 -31.14 4.38
C GLU A 22 -2.38 -31.31 3.99
N GLY A 23 -2.70 -31.04 2.72
CA GLY A 23 -4.01 -31.26 2.14
C GLY A 23 -4.89 -30.07 1.88
N THR A 24 -4.47 -28.83 2.19
CA THR A 24 -5.21 -27.63 1.79
C THR A 24 -4.73 -27.11 0.43
N LEU A 25 -5.67 -26.78 -0.45
CA LEU A 25 -5.36 -26.10 -1.70
C LEU A 25 -4.70 -24.75 -1.39
N PRO A 26 -3.71 -24.28 -2.19
CA PRO A 26 -3.03 -23.00 -1.97
C PRO A 26 -3.90 -21.78 -2.32
N LYS A 27 -5.22 -21.96 -2.39
CA LYS A 27 -6.19 -20.88 -2.62
C LYS A 27 -6.45 -20.14 -1.31
N LEU A 28 -6.20 -18.84 -1.30
CA LEU A 28 -6.54 -17.99 -0.16
C LEU A 28 -8.05 -17.73 -0.10
N ASP A 29 -8.61 -17.91 1.10
CA ASP A 29 -9.96 -17.47 1.43
C ASP A 29 -9.87 -16.06 2.04
N LEU A 30 -10.27 -15.05 1.27
CA LEU A 30 -10.18 -13.65 1.69
C LEU A 30 -11.00 -13.36 2.94
N ASP A 31 -12.10 -14.07 3.18
CA ASP A 31 -12.97 -13.83 4.33
C ASP A 31 -12.32 -14.25 5.65
N THR A 32 -11.33 -15.13 5.60
CA THR A 32 -10.53 -15.53 6.77
C THR A 32 -9.38 -14.58 7.07
N ILE A 33 -9.02 -13.68 6.16
CA ILE A 33 -7.88 -12.77 6.31
C ILE A 33 -8.38 -11.42 6.86
N PRO A 34 -7.89 -10.96 8.03
CA PRO A 34 -8.34 -9.72 8.64
C PRO A 34 -8.22 -8.52 7.71
N GLN A 35 -9.26 -7.72 7.64
CA GLN A 35 -9.29 -6.46 6.92
C GLN A 35 -9.07 -5.29 7.89
N THR A 36 -8.33 -4.28 7.45
CA THR A 36 -8.06 -3.07 8.25
C THR A 36 -7.98 -1.85 7.36
N ASN A 37 -8.24 -0.68 7.93
CA ASN A 37 -7.99 0.64 7.31
C ASN A 37 -6.92 1.43 8.07
N ALA A 38 -6.17 0.78 8.94
CA ALA A 38 -5.12 1.42 9.72
C ALA A 38 -4.06 2.05 8.81
N THR A 39 -3.54 3.19 9.24
CA THR A 39 -2.49 3.93 8.53
C THR A 39 -1.44 4.42 9.51
N GLY A 40 -0.18 4.51 9.05
CA GLY A 40 0.91 5.14 9.80
C GLY A 40 1.05 6.63 9.47
N TYR A 41 0.17 7.20 8.63
CA TYR A 41 0.25 8.63 8.33
C TYR A 41 -0.07 9.48 9.56
N PRO A 42 0.63 10.62 9.73
CA PRO A 42 0.26 11.62 10.71
C PRO A 42 -1.20 12.06 10.51
N PRO A 43 -1.91 12.48 11.59
CA PRO A 43 -3.32 12.85 11.53
C PRO A 43 -3.67 13.85 10.43
N GLU A 44 -2.78 14.81 10.14
CA GLU A 44 -2.98 15.84 9.12
C GLU A 44 -2.99 15.28 7.68
N TYR A 45 -2.40 14.10 7.45
CA TYR A 45 -2.35 13.46 6.13
C TYR A 45 -3.16 12.15 6.04
N ALA A 46 -3.74 11.69 7.15
CA ALA A 46 -4.47 10.42 7.20
C ALA A 46 -5.87 10.48 6.56
N GLY A 47 -6.46 11.67 6.43
CA GLY A 47 -7.87 11.84 6.03
C GLY A 47 -8.22 11.20 4.69
N VAL A 48 -7.39 11.34 3.67
CA VAL A 48 -7.64 10.83 2.32
C VAL A 48 -7.60 9.31 2.21
N VAL A 49 -6.93 8.63 3.15
CA VAL A 49 -6.82 7.16 3.17
C VAL A 49 -7.76 6.50 4.18
N LYS A 50 -8.63 7.27 4.86
CA LYS A 50 -9.51 6.76 5.90
C LYS A 50 -10.41 5.62 5.40
N GLU A 51 -10.89 5.71 4.18
CA GLU A 51 -11.78 4.74 3.54
C GLU A 51 -11.03 3.79 2.58
N ARG A 52 -9.71 3.63 2.77
CA ARG A 52 -8.89 2.59 2.17
C ARG A 52 -8.85 1.38 3.08
N TRP A 53 -9.45 0.28 2.66
CA TRP A 53 -9.46 -0.99 3.37
C TRP A 53 -8.54 -1.99 2.69
N TYR A 54 -7.77 -2.78 3.45
CA TYR A 54 -6.86 -3.75 2.87
C TYR A 54 -6.69 -5.01 3.70
N ARG A 55 -6.39 -6.11 3.02
CA ARG A 55 -5.96 -7.39 3.60
C ARG A 55 -4.54 -7.67 3.17
N ARG A 56 -3.66 -7.95 4.11
CA ARG A 56 -2.29 -8.36 3.83
C ARG A 56 -2.26 -9.84 3.49
N LEU A 57 -2.04 -10.17 2.23
CA LEU A 57 -2.11 -11.55 1.75
C LEU A 57 -0.77 -12.30 1.89
N ALA A 58 0.36 -11.62 1.76
CA ALA A 58 1.67 -12.24 1.84
C ALA A 58 1.91 -12.97 3.17
N PRO A 59 1.69 -12.34 4.36
CA PRO A 59 1.82 -13.05 5.62
C PRO A 59 0.85 -14.20 5.77
N ALA A 60 -0.38 -14.07 5.27
CA ALA A 60 -1.40 -15.12 5.34
C ALA A 60 -1.09 -16.34 4.45
N SER A 61 -0.22 -16.17 3.45
CA SER A 61 0.19 -17.22 2.51
C SER A 61 1.60 -17.75 2.76
N GLY A 62 2.34 -17.21 3.75
CA GLY A 62 3.73 -17.57 4.01
C GLY A 62 4.74 -17.03 2.98
N ILE A 63 4.32 -16.12 2.09
CA ILE A 63 5.20 -15.47 1.12
C ILE A 63 6.00 -14.38 1.82
N SER A 64 7.32 -14.37 1.62
CA SER A 64 8.25 -13.44 2.28
C SER A 64 9.11 -12.59 1.33
N ASP A 65 9.30 -13.01 0.08
CA ASP A 65 10.19 -12.32 -0.87
C ASP A 65 9.60 -11.01 -1.39
N PHE A 66 8.28 -10.95 -1.43
CA PHE A 66 7.53 -9.75 -1.78
C PHE A 66 6.25 -9.67 -0.95
N GLY A 67 5.70 -8.49 -0.88
CA GLY A 67 4.42 -8.27 -0.26
C GLY A 67 3.32 -8.13 -1.28
N PHE A 68 2.10 -8.57 -0.95
CA PHE A 68 0.92 -8.25 -1.73
C PHE A 68 -0.31 -8.11 -0.84
N SER A 69 -1.19 -7.23 -1.26
CA SER A 69 -2.42 -6.90 -0.53
C SER A 69 -3.61 -6.80 -1.47
N HIS A 70 -4.75 -7.27 -0.99
CA HIS A 70 -6.04 -6.98 -1.58
C HIS A 70 -6.56 -5.67 -1.00
N VAL A 71 -6.78 -4.67 -1.83
CA VAL A 71 -7.13 -3.31 -1.42
C VAL A 71 -8.49 -2.95 -1.97
N THR A 72 -9.33 -2.34 -1.12
CA THR A 72 -10.61 -1.75 -1.49
C THR A 72 -10.56 -0.26 -1.16
N LEU A 73 -10.80 0.59 -2.15
CA LEU A 73 -11.06 2.01 -1.94
C LEU A 73 -12.55 2.28 -2.05
N LYS A 74 -13.13 2.81 -1.00
CA LYS A 74 -14.49 3.36 -1.03
C LYS A 74 -14.53 4.64 -1.88
N PRO A 75 -15.72 5.11 -2.30
CA PRO A 75 -15.85 6.38 -3.00
C PRO A 75 -15.10 7.53 -2.31
N GLY A 76 -14.30 8.27 -3.06
CA GLY A 76 -13.48 9.39 -2.59
C GLY A 76 -12.16 9.00 -1.91
N ALA A 77 -11.90 7.72 -1.63
CA ALA A 77 -10.68 7.30 -0.96
C ALA A 77 -9.46 7.27 -1.91
N TRP A 78 -8.31 7.54 -1.33
CA TRP A 78 -7.00 7.44 -1.98
C TRP A 78 -6.27 6.18 -1.55
N SER A 79 -5.44 5.61 -2.44
CA SER A 79 -4.58 4.47 -2.11
C SER A 79 -3.48 4.84 -1.11
N SER A 80 -3.02 6.08 -1.17
CA SER A 80 -1.92 6.64 -0.37
C SER A 80 -1.91 8.16 -0.54
N GLN A 81 -1.04 8.87 0.17
CA GLN A 81 -0.52 10.14 -0.33
C GLN A 81 0.32 9.87 -1.58
N ARG A 82 0.36 10.77 -2.56
CA ARG A 82 1.18 10.61 -3.77
C ARG A 82 2.65 10.47 -3.38
N HIS A 83 3.32 9.41 -3.84
CA HIS A 83 4.66 9.05 -3.39
C HIS A 83 5.42 8.21 -4.42
N TRP A 84 6.73 8.12 -4.24
CA TRP A 84 7.59 7.18 -4.93
C TRP A 84 8.63 6.58 -3.97
N HIS A 85 9.14 5.40 -4.30
CA HIS A 85 10.06 4.63 -3.48
C HIS A 85 11.48 4.66 -4.02
N ALA A 86 12.47 4.92 -3.16
CA ALA A 86 13.87 4.88 -3.56
C ALA A 86 14.38 3.44 -3.84
N GLY A 87 13.84 2.44 -3.17
CA GLY A 87 14.35 1.07 -3.28
C GLY A 87 13.30 -0.04 -3.40
N GLU A 88 12.05 0.30 -3.72
CA GLU A 88 10.95 -0.66 -3.84
C GLU A 88 10.28 -0.52 -5.21
N ASP A 89 10.34 -1.59 -6.00
CA ASP A 89 9.50 -1.72 -7.18
C ASP A 89 8.08 -2.09 -6.72
N GLU A 90 7.08 -1.44 -7.29
CA GLU A 90 5.67 -1.68 -6.99
C GLU A 90 4.86 -1.82 -8.27
N PHE A 91 3.79 -2.61 -8.23
CA PHE A 91 2.77 -2.60 -9.26
C PHE A 91 1.39 -2.89 -8.68
N VAL A 92 0.37 -2.51 -9.42
CA VAL A 92 -1.03 -2.77 -9.08
C VAL A 92 -1.77 -3.42 -10.23
N VAL A 93 -2.74 -4.28 -9.90
CA VAL A 93 -3.65 -4.91 -10.87
C VAL A 93 -5.07 -4.62 -10.42
N MET A 94 -5.85 -3.94 -11.28
CA MET A 94 -7.26 -3.65 -11.01
C MET A 94 -8.11 -4.92 -11.15
N LEU A 95 -8.93 -5.20 -10.14
CA LEU A 95 -9.83 -6.36 -10.12
C LEU A 95 -11.28 -5.96 -10.42
N SER A 96 -11.77 -4.87 -9.82
CA SER A 96 -13.14 -4.40 -10.01
C SER A 96 -13.28 -2.91 -9.72
N GLY A 97 -14.35 -2.29 -10.22
CA GLY A 97 -14.57 -0.85 -10.10
C GLY A 97 -13.60 -0.03 -10.93
N GLU A 98 -13.56 1.26 -10.72
CA GLU A 98 -12.70 2.19 -11.44
C GLU A 98 -11.91 3.06 -10.45
N ALA A 99 -10.69 3.42 -10.81
CA ALA A 99 -9.88 4.40 -10.12
C ALA A 99 -9.21 5.34 -11.13
N VAL A 100 -8.69 6.45 -10.65
CA VAL A 100 -7.82 7.35 -11.41
C VAL A 100 -6.41 7.20 -10.86
N LEU A 101 -5.48 6.79 -11.71
CA LEU A 101 -4.04 6.90 -11.43
C LEU A 101 -3.63 8.35 -11.67
N VAL A 102 -2.96 8.95 -10.70
CA VAL A 102 -2.38 10.29 -10.79
C VAL A 102 -0.88 10.18 -10.59
N ASP A 103 -0.10 10.72 -11.52
CA ASP A 103 1.36 10.80 -11.45
C ASP A 103 1.88 12.15 -11.98
N ASP A 104 3.19 12.31 -12.16
CA ASP A 104 3.80 13.55 -12.66
C ASP A 104 3.45 13.83 -14.13
N ASN A 105 2.99 12.83 -14.89
CA ASN A 105 2.61 12.95 -16.29
C ASN A 105 1.10 13.28 -16.46
N GLY A 106 0.33 13.24 -15.38
CA GLY A 106 -1.10 13.57 -15.38
C GLY A 106 -1.98 12.48 -14.79
N GLU A 107 -3.12 12.25 -15.41
CA GLU A 107 -4.16 11.34 -14.91
C GLU A 107 -4.53 10.29 -15.96
N ALA A 108 -4.71 9.05 -15.51
CA ALA A 108 -5.18 7.95 -16.33
C ALA A 108 -6.29 7.17 -15.63
N ALA A 109 -7.37 6.84 -16.35
CA ALA A 109 -8.40 5.96 -15.82
C ALA A 109 -7.88 4.52 -15.74
N MET A 110 -8.15 3.86 -14.61
CA MET A 110 -7.80 2.47 -14.33
C MET A 110 -9.08 1.64 -14.19
N ARG A 111 -9.20 0.59 -14.98
CA ARG A 111 -10.38 -0.31 -15.04
C ARG A 111 -9.96 -1.76 -14.77
N PRO A 112 -10.91 -2.66 -14.49
CA PRO A 112 -10.61 -4.07 -14.29
C PRO A 112 -9.75 -4.66 -15.41
N GLY A 113 -8.62 -5.29 -15.01
CA GLY A 113 -7.61 -5.83 -15.92
C GLY A 113 -6.45 -4.88 -16.24
N ASP A 114 -6.57 -3.59 -15.94
CA ASP A 114 -5.45 -2.65 -16.11
C ASP A 114 -4.37 -2.89 -15.07
N ILE A 115 -3.12 -2.66 -15.48
CA ILE A 115 -1.92 -2.80 -14.66
C ILE A 115 -1.14 -1.50 -14.72
N ALA A 116 -0.71 -1.00 -13.55
CA ALA A 116 0.26 0.09 -13.46
C ALA A 116 1.49 -0.40 -12.70
N ALA A 117 2.68 -0.03 -13.17
CA ALA A 117 3.96 -0.40 -12.57
C ALA A 117 4.78 0.86 -12.23
N PHE A 118 5.40 0.82 -11.07
CA PHE A 118 6.14 1.93 -10.48
C PHE A 118 7.55 1.46 -10.15
N PRO A 119 8.52 1.67 -11.07
CA PRO A 119 9.91 1.30 -10.82
C PRO A 119 10.48 2.11 -9.65
N LYS A 120 11.31 1.48 -8.85
CA LYS A 120 12.06 2.17 -7.79
C LYS A 120 12.92 3.29 -8.38
N ASN A 121 13.06 4.37 -7.60
CA ASN A 121 13.96 5.49 -7.88
C ASN A 121 13.70 6.20 -9.23
N ASP A 122 12.47 6.12 -9.75
CA ASP A 122 12.08 6.83 -10.98
C ASP A 122 11.76 8.32 -10.73
N GLY A 123 11.54 8.70 -9.45
CA GLY A 123 11.19 10.06 -9.05
C GLY A 123 9.75 10.46 -9.35
N ASN A 124 8.97 9.59 -10.01
CA ASN A 124 7.60 9.85 -10.40
C ASN A 124 6.61 9.44 -9.30
N GLY A 125 6.09 10.41 -8.58
CA GLY A 125 5.12 10.15 -7.53
C GLY A 125 3.78 9.67 -8.08
N HIS A 126 3.21 8.62 -7.48
CA HIS A 126 1.96 8.03 -7.92
C HIS A 126 0.93 7.86 -6.79
N VAL A 127 -0.34 7.81 -7.15
CA VAL A 127 -1.48 7.50 -6.28
C VAL A 127 -2.67 7.03 -7.10
N LEU A 128 -3.47 6.10 -6.56
CA LEU A 128 -4.78 5.77 -7.11
C LEU A 128 -5.86 6.46 -6.28
N ILE A 129 -6.84 7.06 -6.95
CA ILE A 129 -7.96 7.76 -6.33
C ILE A 129 -9.25 7.17 -6.86
N ASN A 130 -10.13 6.70 -5.97
CA ASN A 130 -11.47 6.31 -6.36
C ASN A 130 -12.37 7.55 -6.47
N ARG A 131 -12.62 8.03 -7.68
CA ARG A 131 -13.52 9.17 -7.95
C ARG A 131 -14.92 8.73 -8.39
N SER A 132 -15.18 7.40 -8.38
CA SER A 132 -16.48 6.85 -8.71
C SER A 132 -17.42 6.83 -7.49
N ASP A 133 -18.64 6.42 -7.68
CA ASP A 133 -19.67 6.24 -6.64
C ASP A 133 -19.73 4.80 -6.09
N ALA A 134 -18.87 3.91 -6.58
CA ALA A 134 -18.78 2.52 -6.18
C ALA A 134 -17.39 2.17 -5.65
N ASP A 135 -17.27 1.04 -4.94
CA ASP A 135 -15.98 0.53 -4.50
C ASP A 135 -15.09 0.17 -5.69
N CYS A 136 -13.80 0.47 -5.61
CA CYS A 136 -12.83 -0.12 -6.50
C CYS A 136 -11.88 -1.06 -5.72
N VAL A 137 -11.48 -2.14 -6.38
CA VAL A 137 -10.66 -3.19 -5.79
C VAL A 137 -9.46 -3.47 -6.69
N PHE A 138 -8.29 -3.57 -6.07
CA PHE A 138 -7.05 -3.94 -6.76
C PHE A 138 -6.13 -4.78 -5.87
N VAL A 139 -5.19 -5.47 -6.49
CA VAL A 139 -4.04 -6.06 -5.81
C VAL A 139 -2.86 -5.13 -5.97
N ALA A 140 -2.23 -4.78 -4.85
CA ALA A 140 -0.94 -4.10 -4.84
C ALA A 140 0.15 -5.09 -4.48
N VAL A 141 1.25 -5.06 -5.23
CA VAL A 141 2.43 -5.92 -5.03
C VAL A 141 3.66 -5.05 -4.98
N GLY A 142 4.50 -5.28 -3.97
CA GLY A 142 5.76 -4.56 -3.82
C GLY A 142 6.74 -5.34 -2.96
N ARG A 143 8.01 -5.03 -3.08
CA ARG A 143 9.04 -5.61 -2.23
C ARG A 143 9.27 -4.71 -1.03
N PRO A 144 8.98 -5.17 0.22
CA PRO A 144 9.26 -4.38 1.40
C PRO A 144 10.72 -3.93 1.44
N SER A 145 10.94 -2.65 1.63
CA SER A 145 12.25 -2.02 1.63
C SER A 145 12.41 -1.16 2.89
N THR A 146 13.66 -0.97 3.34
CA THR A 146 14.00 0.00 4.39
C THR A 146 14.50 1.32 3.81
N THR A 147 14.46 1.46 2.49
CA THR A 147 14.87 2.68 1.80
C THR A 147 13.84 3.79 1.93
N ALA A 148 14.23 4.99 1.54
CA ALA A 148 13.39 6.17 1.65
C ALA A 148 12.11 6.07 0.79
N CYS A 149 11.05 6.72 1.28
CA CYS A 149 9.83 6.98 0.51
C CYS A 149 9.57 8.50 0.49
N HIS A 150 9.38 9.04 -0.68
CA HIS A 150 9.28 10.46 -0.96
C HIS A 150 7.83 10.86 -1.25
N TYR A 151 7.39 11.97 -0.65
CA TYR A 151 6.04 12.53 -0.82
C TYR A 151 6.17 13.93 -1.42
N PRO A 152 6.08 14.09 -2.76
CA PRO A 152 6.38 15.38 -3.40
C PRO A 152 5.46 16.52 -2.98
N ASP A 153 4.18 16.25 -2.75
CA ASP A 153 3.13 17.26 -2.57
C ASP A 153 2.98 17.78 -1.14
N ILE A 154 3.55 17.10 -0.17
CA ILE A 154 3.36 17.39 1.25
C ILE A 154 4.69 17.43 2.01
N ASP A 155 4.69 18.06 3.17
CA ASP A 155 5.86 18.11 4.05
C ASP A 155 5.98 16.81 4.88
N MET A 156 6.17 15.69 4.15
CA MET A 156 6.35 14.38 4.74
C MET A 156 7.43 13.59 4.00
N HIS A 157 8.18 12.78 4.74
CA HIS A 157 9.22 11.91 4.24
C HIS A 157 9.37 10.69 5.14
N LEU A 158 9.60 9.53 4.54
CA LEU A 158 10.09 8.35 5.26
C LEU A 158 11.58 8.22 4.93
N PHE A 159 12.43 8.50 5.92
CA PHE A 159 13.86 8.41 5.75
C PHE A 159 14.35 6.96 5.71
N GLU A 160 15.48 6.72 5.06
CA GLU A 160 16.09 5.39 5.01
C GLU A 160 16.31 4.84 6.42
N GLY A 161 15.91 3.58 6.63
CA GLY A 161 16.01 2.93 7.94
C GLY A 161 14.99 3.39 8.99
N ALA A 162 14.20 4.43 8.71
CA ALA A 162 13.20 4.93 9.65
C ALA A 162 11.96 4.02 9.67
N ASN A 163 11.25 4.00 10.81
CA ASN A 163 10.02 3.26 11.00
C ASN A 163 8.77 4.17 11.01
N GLU A 164 8.97 5.49 10.98
CA GLU A 164 7.91 6.49 11.04
C GLU A 164 8.18 7.64 10.07
N GLN A 165 7.11 8.25 9.58
CA GLN A 165 7.20 9.44 8.77
C GLN A 165 7.63 10.63 9.64
N ARG A 166 8.39 11.54 9.01
CA ARG A 166 8.82 12.81 9.58
C ARG A 166 8.58 13.94 8.58
N ARG A 167 8.68 15.16 9.02
CA ARG A 167 8.75 16.32 8.11
C ARG A 167 10.02 16.22 7.25
N LYS A 168 10.04 16.91 6.13
CA LYS A 168 11.21 16.89 5.21
C LYS A 168 12.49 17.45 5.86
N ASP A 169 12.36 18.26 6.88
CA ASP A 169 13.48 18.76 7.70
C ASP A 169 13.96 17.77 8.80
N GLY A 170 13.30 16.61 8.91
CA GLY A 170 13.61 15.57 9.90
C GLY A 170 12.89 15.71 11.24
N SER A 171 12.15 16.80 11.47
CA SER A 171 11.38 16.97 12.70
C SER A 171 10.18 16.01 12.77
N SER A 172 9.68 15.70 13.97
CA SER A 172 8.48 14.90 14.19
C SER A 172 7.21 15.70 13.90
N PHE A 173 6.12 14.99 13.62
CA PHE A 173 4.78 15.57 13.51
C PHE A 173 4.20 15.89 14.89
#